data_4c50d89fab7d821b0399919320eb9d9f
#
_entry.id   4c50d89fab7d821b0399919320eb9d9f
#
_cell.length_a   1.000
_cell.length_b   1.000
_cell.length_c   1.000
_cell.angle_alpha   90.00
_cell.angle_beta   90.00
_cell.angle_gamma   90.00
#
_symmetry.space_group_name_H-M   'P 1'
#
loop_
_entity.id
_entity.type
_entity.pdbx_description
1 polymer ?
#
loop_
_entity_poly.entity_id
_entity_poly.type
_entity_poly.pdbx_seq_one_letter_code
_entity_poly.pdbx_strand_id
1 'polypeptide(L)'
;MGSSGSSITLSKEDILNADDLAEVIVPVPEWGGDVIVKAMTGTERDEFERSIYHNGFKDFDNIRAKLIAMSVVDNSGKKIFTMLDITELGKKNGKALDKVFAVAKKLSGIGKQEIMALKKN
;
A
#
# COMPACT_ATOMS: atom_id res chain seq x y z
N MET A 1 9.23 -34.00 3.45
CA MET A 1 8.82 -33.49 3.48
C MET A 1 8.15 -33.25 3.22
N GLY A 2 8.16 -33.49 3.36
CA GLY A 2 7.64 -33.01 3.29
C GLY A 2 7.02 -32.94 3.24
N SER A 3 6.90 -33.01 3.33
CA SER A 3 6.33 -32.56 3.41
C SER A 3 5.75 -32.23 3.37
N SER A 4 5.65 -32.54 2.75
CA SER A 4 4.98 -32.15 2.88
C SER A 4 4.82 -31.38 3.26
N GLY A 5 4.72 -31.39 2.58
CA GLY A 5 4.44 -30.15 3.28
C GLY A 5 5.06 -29.98 4.64
N SER A 6 6.21 -30.43 4.74
CA SER A 6 6.91 -30.19 5.99
C SER A 6 7.19 -28.69 6.12
N SER A 7 6.48 -28.07 7.04
CA SER A 7 6.71 -26.66 7.35
C SER A 7 7.95 -26.54 8.24
N ILE A 8 8.81 -25.62 7.89
CA ILE A 8 9.95 -25.27 8.71
C ILE A 8 9.50 -24.23 9.73
N THR A 9 9.80 -24.49 11.01
CA THR A 9 9.54 -23.49 12.03
C THR A 9 10.62 -22.41 11.95
N LEU A 10 10.22 -21.19 11.73
CA LEU A 10 11.13 -20.07 11.52
C LEU A 10 11.68 -19.54 12.83
N SER A 11 12.95 -19.18 12.83
CA SER A 11 13.57 -18.48 13.94
C SER A 11 13.28 -16.97 13.81
N LYS A 12 13.62 -16.23 14.86
CA LYS A 12 13.54 -14.77 14.83
C LYS A 12 14.34 -14.19 13.66
N GLU A 13 15.57 -14.69 13.48
CA GLU A 13 16.45 -14.22 12.42
C GLU A 13 15.88 -14.52 11.02
N ASP A 14 15.30 -15.70 10.87
CA ASP A 14 14.67 -16.08 9.61
C ASP A 14 13.55 -15.09 9.24
N ILE A 15 12.73 -14.73 10.22
CA ILE A 15 11.61 -13.82 10.00
C ILE A 15 12.12 -12.41 9.68
N LEU A 16 13.06 -11.91 10.48
CA LEU A 16 13.55 -10.53 10.30
C LEU A 16 14.34 -10.34 9.02
N ASN A 17 14.95 -11.40 8.50
CA ASN A 17 15.73 -11.34 7.27
C ASN A 17 14.94 -11.73 6.02
N ALA A 18 13.68 -12.12 6.16
CA ALA A 18 12.87 -12.49 5.02
C ALA A 18 12.59 -11.26 4.15
N ASP A 19 12.72 -11.43 2.84
CA ASP A 19 12.35 -10.39 1.87
C ASP A 19 10.88 -10.59 1.52
N ASP A 20 10.01 -9.93 2.27
CA ASP A 20 8.58 -10.13 2.18
C ASP A 20 7.81 -8.93 1.62
N LEU A 21 8.51 -7.93 1.07
CA LEU A 21 7.89 -6.72 0.53
C LEU A 21 7.97 -6.73 -0.99
N ALA A 22 6.94 -7.28 -1.62
CA ALA A 22 6.86 -7.36 -3.08
C ALA A 22 6.75 -5.99 -3.73
N GLU A 23 7.30 -5.87 -4.94
CA GLU A 23 7.18 -4.68 -5.78
C GLU A 23 6.58 -5.07 -7.12
N VAL A 24 5.78 -4.17 -7.69
CA VAL A 24 5.16 -4.36 -9.00
C VAL A 24 5.33 -3.07 -9.80
N ILE A 25 5.73 -3.20 -11.06
CA ILE A 25 5.77 -2.06 -11.99
C ILE A 25 4.40 -1.94 -12.62
N VAL A 26 3.80 -0.75 -12.53
CA VAL A 26 2.47 -0.48 -13.04
C VAL A 26 2.57 0.56 -14.15
N PRO A 27 2.22 0.21 -15.40
CA PRO A 27 2.19 1.20 -16.47
C PRO A 27 1.05 2.18 -16.25
N VAL A 28 1.34 3.46 -16.33
CA VAL A 28 0.33 4.52 -16.20
C VAL A 28 0.49 5.47 -17.39
N PRO A 29 -0.10 5.12 -18.54
CA PRO A 29 0.01 5.97 -19.73
C PRO A 29 -0.46 7.40 -19.50
N GLU A 30 -1.44 7.59 -18.63
CA GLU A 30 -1.95 8.92 -18.29
C GLU A 30 -0.88 9.81 -17.70
N TRP A 31 0.16 9.24 -17.11
CA TRP A 31 1.28 9.97 -16.51
C TRP A 31 2.57 9.86 -17.33
N GLY A 32 2.50 9.17 -18.48
CA GLY A 32 3.61 9.08 -19.40
C GLY A 32 4.69 8.08 -19.05
N GLY A 33 4.43 7.14 -18.15
CA GLY A 33 5.43 6.15 -17.77
C GLY A 33 4.92 5.17 -16.76
N ASP A 34 5.84 4.50 -16.08
CA ASP A 34 5.53 3.47 -15.11
C ASP A 34 5.75 3.99 -13.69
N VAL A 35 5.00 3.44 -12.74
CA VAL A 35 5.26 3.64 -11.31
C VAL A 35 5.60 2.30 -10.67
N ILE A 36 6.42 2.32 -9.64
CA ILE A 36 6.76 1.13 -8.87
C ILE A 36 5.93 1.17 -7.59
N VAL A 37 5.12 0.12 -7.39
CA VAL A 37 4.28 -0.01 -6.20
C VAL A 37 4.88 -1.09 -5.32
N LYS A 38 5.11 -0.77 -4.06
CA LYS A 38 5.72 -1.68 -3.09
C LYS A 38 4.72 -1.97 -1.97
N ALA A 39 4.71 -3.20 -1.49
CA ALA A 39 3.89 -3.56 -0.34
C ALA A 39 4.28 -2.71 0.87
N MET A 40 3.28 -2.32 1.66
CA MET A 40 3.53 -1.56 2.88
C MET A 40 4.09 -2.46 3.99
N THR A 41 4.99 -1.90 4.78
CA THR A 41 5.35 -2.53 6.05
C THR A 41 4.18 -2.46 7.01
N GLY A 42 4.24 -3.22 8.11
CA GLY A 42 3.21 -3.13 9.16
C GLY A 42 3.10 -1.72 9.73
N THR A 43 4.23 -1.06 9.94
CA THR A 43 4.25 0.32 10.44
C THR A 43 3.57 1.27 9.48
N GLU A 44 3.83 1.12 8.18
CA GLU A 44 3.21 1.95 7.15
C GLU A 44 1.71 1.69 7.07
N ARG A 45 1.31 0.44 7.22
CA ARG A 45 -0.10 0.08 7.23
C ARG A 45 -0.82 0.72 8.42
N ASP A 46 -0.19 0.73 9.58
CA ASP A 46 -0.72 1.40 10.77
C ASP A 46 -0.87 2.90 10.53
N GLU A 47 0.11 3.52 9.89
CA GLU A 47 0.03 4.94 9.54
C GLU A 47 -1.11 5.22 8.58
N PHE A 48 -1.29 4.36 7.57
CA PHE A 48 -2.39 4.49 6.63
C PHE A 48 -3.73 4.44 7.36
N GLU A 49 -3.90 3.47 8.26
CA GLU A 49 -5.13 3.33 9.03
C GLU A 49 -5.37 4.55 9.92
N ARG A 50 -4.33 5.05 10.58
CA ARG A 50 -4.45 6.27 11.39
C ARG A 50 -4.84 7.48 10.56
N SER A 51 -4.40 7.55 9.32
CA SER A 51 -4.73 8.68 8.43
C SER A 51 -6.22 8.75 8.11
N ILE A 52 -6.94 7.64 8.31
CA ILE A 52 -8.38 7.57 8.07
C ILE A 52 -9.19 7.98 9.30
N TYR A 53 -8.60 7.85 10.50
CA TYR A 53 -9.29 8.16 11.74
C TYR A 53 -8.81 9.50 12.30
N HIS A 54 -9.75 10.43 12.50
CA HIS A 54 -9.46 11.76 13.08
C HIS A 54 -10.48 12.05 14.18
N ASN A 55 -10.01 12.20 15.41
CA ASN A 55 -10.86 12.60 16.54
C ASN A 55 -12.13 11.77 16.66
N GLY A 56 -12.01 10.46 16.45
CA GLY A 56 -13.13 9.54 16.54
C GLY A 56 -13.98 9.45 15.29
N PHE A 57 -13.65 10.20 14.25
CA PHE A 57 -14.36 10.16 12.96
C PHE A 57 -13.50 9.52 11.90
N LYS A 58 -14.15 8.83 10.94
CA LYS A 58 -13.49 8.26 9.79
C LYS A 58 -13.48 9.27 8.66
N ASP A 59 -12.30 9.49 8.08
CA ASP A 59 -12.11 10.39 6.97
C ASP A 59 -11.58 9.59 5.78
N PHE A 60 -12.44 9.37 4.80
CA PHE A 60 -12.07 8.65 3.58
C PHE A 60 -11.69 9.58 2.44
N ASP A 61 -11.65 10.88 2.69
CA ASP A 61 -11.23 11.84 1.67
C ASP A 61 -9.81 11.52 1.24
N ASN A 62 -9.62 11.51 -0.08
CA ASN A 62 -8.32 11.21 -0.67
C ASN A 62 -7.73 9.85 -0.26
N ILE A 63 -8.59 8.85 0.01
CA ILE A 63 -8.12 7.53 0.42
C ILE A 63 -7.19 6.91 -0.63
N ARG A 64 -7.48 7.11 -1.92
CA ARG A 64 -6.61 6.62 -2.99
C ARG A 64 -5.23 7.26 -2.92
N ALA A 65 -5.20 8.57 -2.80
CA ALA A 65 -3.94 9.31 -2.71
C ALA A 65 -3.15 8.91 -1.46
N LYS A 66 -3.83 8.69 -0.34
CA LYS A 66 -3.18 8.26 0.91
C LYS A 66 -2.47 6.93 0.75
N LEU A 67 -3.15 5.95 0.16
CA LEU A 67 -2.54 4.62 -0.03
C LEU A 67 -1.41 4.67 -1.05
N ILE A 68 -1.60 5.42 -2.13
CA ILE A 68 -0.58 5.58 -3.17
C ILE A 68 0.68 6.22 -2.57
N ALA A 69 0.51 7.27 -1.77
CA ALA A 69 1.66 7.93 -1.14
C ALA A 69 2.45 6.99 -0.24
N MET A 70 1.78 6.02 0.39
CA MET A 70 2.44 5.04 1.25
C MET A 70 3.09 3.90 0.47
N SER A 71 2.78 3.76 -0.83
CA SER A 71 3.11 2.55 -1.59
C SER A 71 4.03 2.77 -2.78
N VAL A 72 4.03 3.97 -3.37
CA VAL A 72 4.83 4.23 -4.57
C VAL A 72 6.25 4.61 -4.18
N VAL A 73 7.21 3.96 -4.84
CA VAL A 73 8.63 4.13 -4.54
C VAL A 73 9.41 4.42 -5.83
N ASP A 74 10.64 4.89 -5.67
CA ASP A 74 11.55 5.08 -6.79
C ASP A 74 12.35 3.81 -7.06
N ASN A 75 13.29 3.88 -8.01
CA ASN A 75 14.11 2.72 -8.38
C ASN A 75 15.00 2.22 -7.25
N SER A 76 15.24 3.02 -6.22
CA SER A 76 16.02 2.61 -5.06
C SER A 76 15.15 2.08 -3.92
N GLY A 77 13.84 2.04 -4.12
CA GLY A 77 12.91 1.56 -3.11
C GLY A 77 12.46 2.61 -2.11
N LYS A 78 12.81 3.88 -2.32
CA LYS A 78 12.41 4.97 -1.43
C LYS A 78 11.08 5.57 -1.87
N LYS A 79 10.26 5.95 -0.91
CA LYS A 79 8.98 6.63 -1.20
C LYS A 79 9.22 7.96 -1.89
N ILE A 80 8.41 8.25 -2.91
CA ILE A 80 8.51 9.51 -3.65
C ILE A 80 7.49 10.54 -3.17
N PHE A 81 6.52 10.14 -2.36
CA PHE A 81 5.51 11.05 -1.81
C PHE A 81 5.54 11.04 -0.29
N THR A 82 5.06 12.14 0.29
CA THR A 82 4.79 12.24 1.72
C THR A 82 3.32 12.55 1.91
N MET A 83 2.85 12.56 3.15
CA MET A 83 1.47 12.92 3.46
C MET A 83 1.16 14.38 3.08
N LEU A 84 2.17 15.22 2.92
CA LEU A 84 1.99 16.60 2.46
C LEU A 84 1.55 16.67 0.99
N ASP A 85 1.76 15.62 0.22
CA ASP A 85 1.43 15.57 -1.20
C ASP A 85 0.03 15.07 -1.49
N ILE A 86 -0.72 14.67 -0.46
CA ILE A 86 -2.01 14.00 -0.62
C ILE A 86 -3.00 14.83 -1.42
N THR A 87 -3.12 16.12 -1.11
CA THR A 87 -4.09 17.00 -1.75
C THR A 87 -3.79 17.13 -3.24
N GLU A 88 -2.53 17.35 -3.60
CA GLU A 88 -2.14 17.49 -5.01
C GLU A 88 -2.26 16.17 -5.75
N LEU A 89 -1.87 15.08 -5.11
CA LEU A 89 -1.99 13.73 -5.69
C LEU A 89 -3.46 13.39 -5.95
N GLY A 90 -4.35 13.77 -5.05
CA GLY A 90 -5.79 13.54 -5.20
C GLY A 90 -6.42 14.26 -6.37
N LYS A 91 -5.76 15.27 -6.92
CA LYS A 91 -6.25 16.02 -8.08
C LYS A 91 -5.92 15.34 -9.41
N LYS A 92 -5.14 14.27 -9.39
CA LYS A 92 -4.76 13.57 -10.61
C LYS A 92 -5.95 12.76 -11.16
N ASN A 93 -5.80 12.26 -12.37
CA ASN A 93 -6.82 11.50 -13.07
C ASN A 93 -7.31 10.32 -12.23
N GLY A 94 -8.62 10.24 -12.00
CA GLY A 94 -9.20 9.21 -11.13
C GLY A 94 -8.97 7.79 -11.62
N LYS A 95 -9.00 7.58 -12.94
CA LYS A 95 -8.76 6.26 -13.53
C LYS A 95 -7.30 5.83 -13.30
N ALA A 96 -6.37 6.76 -13.45
CA ALA A 96 -4.95 6.50 -13.19
C ALA A 96 -4.74 6.17 -11.71
N LEU A 97 -5.33 6.95 -10.82
CA LEU A 97 -5.25 6.70 -9.38
C LEU A 97 -5.84 5.33 -9.02
N ASP A 98 -6.98 4.97 -9.61
CA ASP A 98 -7.63 3.67 -9.35
C ASP A 98 -6.73 2.51 -9.74
N LYS A 99 -6.03 2.63 -10.86
CA LYS A 99 -5.13 1.58 -11.34
C LYS A 99 -4.01 1.31 -10.34
N VAL A 100 -3.37 2.37 -9.86
CA VAL A 100 -2.26 2.25 -8.89
C VAL A 100 -2.81 1.81 -7.53
N PHE A 101 -3.94 2.36 -7.12
CA PHE A 101 -4.61 2.02 -5.87
C PHE A 101 -4.95 0.53 -5.78
N ALA A 102 -5.48 -0.04 -6.87
CA ALA A 102 -5.84 -1.46 -6.92
C ALA A 102 -4.63 -2.36 -6.70
N VAL A 103 -3.50 -2.03 -7.32
CA VAL A 103 -2.27 -2.79 -7.14
C VAL A 103 -1.75 -2.65 -5.71
N ALA A 104 -1.77 -1.43 -5.18
CA ALA A 104 -1.31 -1.17 -3.81
C ALA A 104 -2.13 -1.95 -2.78
N LYS A 105 -3.46 -1.98 -2.94
CA LYS A 105 -4.33 -2.76 -2.06
C LYS A 105 -3.97 -4.24 -2.10
N LYS A 106 -3.79 -4.77 -3.30
CA LYS A 106 -3.49 -6.19 -3.48
C LYS A 106 -2.17 -6.56 -2.83
N LEU A 107 -1.13 -5.77 -3.06
CA LEU A 107 0.20 -6.04 -2.52
C LEU A 107 0.23 -5.98 -0.99
N SER A 108 -0.56 -5.10 -0.41
CA SER A 108 -0.58 -4.93 1.05
C SER A 108 -1.67 -5.76 1.74
N GLY A 109 -2.35 -6.62 0.98
CA GLY A 109 -3.38 -7.48 1.54
C GLY A 109 -4.62 -6.73 2.01
N ILE A 110 -4.85 -5.53 1.50
CA ILE A 110 -6.04 -4.74 1.83
C ILE A 110 -7.10 -5.06 0.80
N GLY A 111 -8.04 -5.90 1.18
CA GLY A 111 -9.14 -6.26 0.30
C GLY A 111 -10.30 -5.31 0.45
N LYS A 112 -11.31 -5.55 -0.37
CA LYS A 112 -12.55 -4.76 -0.32
C LYS A 112 -13.21 -4.84 1.06
N GLN A 113 -13.16 -6.01 1.68
CA GLN A 113 -13.78 -6.22 2.99
C GLN A 113 -13.08 -5.42 4.08
N GLU A 114 -11.76 -5.31 4.03
CA GLU A 114 -11.02 -4.52 5.01
C GLU A 114 -11.36 -3.04 4.90
N ILE A 115 -11.49 -2.52 3.68
CA ILE A 115 -11.92 -1.14 3.48
C ILE A 115 -13.32 -0.94 4.01
N MET A 116 -14.23 -1.89 3.76
CA MET A 116 -15.61 -1.80 4.25
C MET A 116 -15.67 -1.91 5.77
N ALA A 117 -14.82 -2.74 6.37
CA ALA A 117 -14.76 -2.85 7.82
C ALA A 117 -14.33 -1.53 8.45
N LEU A 118 -13.35 -0.85 7.85
CA LEU A 118 -12.95 0.48 8.28
C LEU A 118 -14.11 1.47 8.18
N LYS A 119 -14.94 1.34 7.13
CA LYS A 119 -16.09 2.23 6.93
C LYS A 119 -17.22 1.98 7.92
N LYS A 120 -17.34 0.77 8.46
CA LYS A 120 -18.46 0.41 9.33
C LYS A 120 -18.29 0.88 10.76
N ASN A 121 -17.10 1.08 11.21
CA ASN A 121 -16.88 1.49 12.60
C ASN A 121 -16.90 3.02 12.70
#